data_1cf12d370c81b4e4bb6e122bc1f9a1ae
#
_entry.id   1cf12d370c81b4e4bb6e122bc1f9a1ae
#
_cell.length_a   1.000
_cell.length_b   1.000
_cell.length_c   1.000
_cell.angle_alpha   90.00
_cell.angle_beta   90.00
_cell.angle_gamma   90.00
#
_symmetry.space_group_name_H-M   'P 1'
#
loop_
_entity.id
_entity.type
_entity.pdbx_description
1 polymer ?
#
loop_
_entity_poly.entity_id
_entity_poly.type
_entity_poly.pdbx_seq_one_letter_code
_entity_poly.pdbx_strand_id
1 'polypeptide(L)'
;VLRILTDSSRFRFRSVGVELEPERHRVQGLREYALLRTNVANVIDDGETSPEYSPFAWIDFSEYDSWEAVNKWAAELYSGLGMDSEKVVALARKLRRQSSSDADYITRALFFVQNEIRYLGLELGENSHRPREPREVLNKRYGDCKDKSLLLATLLRQQGIRAWPALVSTNSRYGVERGLPSPGAFDHVITMVEFKGKSYWLDGTRLYQAGGLDDLGFSDYGFALVVGHGNASLQRMYPEPPLASRVDITEEIIASDFNEPVILKVKTEYHRNAAEVQRFQFQNMSLESIKRNFLEYYGRFYSDISAVGVPAYKDDIRRNRFTVSETYRIDNYWKQKDSLIYNKIYNLSYLETLKKPQVRQRTTPYYLGAPRKITSVLHLRYPRNVILKLDENPVSIENPTLRYVYQDQYSDGVYTHTSSLSLKQKDVALGDMRSYLDSLDEIRKDWEYTLTVANPDVVPGYSELLDLKARLKVLSGGYHE
;
A
#
# COMPACT_ATOMS: atom_id res chain seq x y z
N VAL A 1 19.05 -20.20 -28.35
CA VAL A 1 19.55 -21.53 -27.96
C VAL A 1 19.99 -21.45 -26.51
N LEU A 2 19.52 -22.35 -25.65
CA LEU A 2 20.01 -22.53 -24.28
C LEU A 2 20.59 -23.95 -24.19
N ARG A 3 21.78 -24.06 -23.64
CA ARG A 3 22.44 -25.33 -23.34
C ARG A 3 22.85 -25.36 -21.89
N ILE A 4 22.47 -26.42 -21.18
CA ILE A 4 22.83 -26.65 -19.79
C ILE A 4 23.54 -27.99 -19.71
N LEU A 5 24.74 -27.98 -19.13
CA LEU A 5 25.54 -29.17 -18.86
C LEU A 5 25.58 -29.41 -17.35
N THR A 6 25.23 -30.62 -16.92
CA THR A 6 25.21 -30.98 -15.51
C THR A 6 25.59 -32.45 -15.31
N ASP A 7 26.24 -32.75 -14.21
CA ASP A 7 26.46 -34.09 -13.69
C ASP A 7 25.31 -34.58 -12.79
N SER A 8 24.45 -33.66 -12.36
CA SER A 8 23.35 -33.93 -11.44
C SER A 8 22.34 -34.92 -12.02
N SER A 9 22.03 -35.96 -11.25
CA SER A 9 20.92 -36.88 -11.57
C SER A 9 19.55 -36.35 -11.20
N ARG A 10 19.50 -35.30 -10.39
CA ARG A 10 18.25 -34.69 -9.84
C ARG A 10 17.75 -33.51 -10.64
N PHE A 11 18.43 -33.17 -11.73
CA PHE A 11 18.07 -32.00 -12.55
C PHE A 11 16.66 -32.12 -13.11
N ARG A 12 15.82 -31.15 -12.80
CA ARG A 12 14.43 -31.03 -13.24
C ARG A 12 14.25 -29.80 -14.09
N PHE A 13 13.23 -29.84 -14.91
CA PHE A 13 12.88 -28.82 -15.85
C PHE A 13 11.37 -28.60 -15.86
N ARG A 14 10.96 -27.35 -15.99
CA ARG A 14 9.55 -26.94 -16.15
C ARG A 14 9.48 -25.74 -17.08
N SER A 15 8.63 -25.81 -18.10
CA SER A 15 8.27 -24.67 -18.94
C SER A 15 6.91 -24.09 -18.50
N VAL A 16 6.81 -22.77 -18.49
CA VAL A 16 5.60 -22.04 -18.13
C VAL A 16 5.27 -21.04 -19.23
N GLY A 17 4.03 -21.06 -19.71
CA GLY A 17 3.57 -20.20 -20.81
C GLY A 17 4.06 -20.63 -22.20
N VAL A 18 4.72 -21.77 -22.29
CA VAL A 18 5.21 -22.36 -23.54
C VAL A 18 5.35 -23.88 -23.37
N GLU A 19 4.96 -24.63 -24.37
CA GLU A 19 5.32 -26.06 -24.42
C GLU A 19 6.70 -26.18 -25.08
N LEU A 20 7.69 -26.52 -24.27
CA LEU A 20 9.05 -26.69 -24.73
C LEU A 20 9.73 -27.76 -23.87
N GLU A 21 10.20 -28.82 -24.54
CA GLU A 21 10.96 -29.90 -23.93
C GLU A 21 12.43 -29.82 -24.38
N PRO A 22 13.40 -30.00 -23.47
CA PRO A 22 14.80 -30.04 -23.83
C PRO A 22 15.18 -31.33 -24.54
N GLU A 23 15.95 -31.22 -25.60
CA GLU A 23 16.72 -32.35 -26.13
C GLU A 23 17.75 -32.75 -25.11
N ARG A 24 17.94 -34.07 -24.90
CA ARG A 24 18.81 -34.63 -23.88
C ARG A 24 19.92 -35.40 -24.55
N HIS A 25 21.15 -34.97 -24.32
CA HIS A 25 22.37 -35.60 -24.84
C HIS A 25 23.34 -35.92 -23.72
N ARG A 26 24.40 -36.64 -24.06
CA ARG A 26 25.60 -36.81 -23.22
C ARG A 26 26.80 -36.21 -23.93
N VAL A 27 27.50 -35.30 -23.25
CA VAL A 27 28.68 -34.64 -23.78
C VAL A 27 29.79 -34.73 -22.71
N GLN A 28 30.88 -35.39 -23.02
CA GLN A 28 32.04 -35.56 -22.10
C GLN A 28 31.64 -36.11 -20.72
N GLY A 29 30.70 -37.05 -20.67
CA GLY A 29 30.23 -37.65 -19.42
C GLY A 29 29.13 -36.85 -18.69
N LEU A 30 28.92 -35.61 -19.05
CA LEU A 30 27.82 -34.74 -18.51
C LEU A 30 26.53 -34.98 -19.25
N ARG A 31 25.41 -34.68 -18.59
CA ARG A 31 24.09 -34.58 -19.21
C ARG A 31 23.94 -33.18 -19.81
N GLU A 32 23.58 -33.13 -21.07
CA GLU A 32 23.23 -31.90 -21.76
C GLU A 32 21.71 -31.79 -21.90
N TYR A 33 21.18 -30.62 -21.59
CA TYR A 33 19.84 -30.22 -21.90
C TYR A 33 19.93 -29.06 -22.89
N ALA A 34 19.48 -29.29 -24.12
CA ALA A 34 19.51 -28.31 -25.20
C ALA A 34 18.09 -27.84 -25.54
N LEU A 35 17.88 -26.54 -25.58
CA LEU A 35 16.61 -25.90 -25.91
C LEU A 35 16.83 -24.96 -27.09
N LEU A 36 16.11 -25.21 -28.16
CA LEU A 36 16.08 -24.35 -29.34
C LEU A 36 14.66 -23.86 -29.60
N ARG A 37 14.51 -22.58 -29.72
CA ARG A 37 13.27 -21.97 -30.20
C ARG A 37 13.60 -20.96 -31.29
N THR A 38 12.89 -21.09 -32.41
CA THR A 38 12.99 -20.19 -33.57
C THR A 38 11.65 -19.50 -33.78
N ASN A 39 11.63 -18.39 -34.47
CA ASN A 39 10.42 -17.64 -34.82
C ASN A 39 9.57 -17.28 -33.57
N VAL A 40 10.25 -16.81 -32.52
CA VAL A 40 9.56 -16.39 -31.29
C VAL A 40 8.70 -15.17 -31.61
N ALA A 41 7.38 -15.28 -31.38
CA ALA A 41 6.48 -14.16 -31.53
C ALA A 41 6.80 -13.04 -30.51
N ASN A 42 6.56 -11.81 -30.91
CA ASN A 42 6.65 -10.70 -29.97
C ASN A 42 5.66 -10.88 -28.82
N VAL A 43 6.13 -10.64 -27.62
CA VAL A 43 5.28 -10.55 -26.43
C VAL A 43 4.94 -9.08 -26.22
N ILE A 44 3.65 -8.80 -26.15
CA ILE A 44 3.15 -7.48 -25.78
C ILE A 44 2.97 -7.50 -24.27
N ASP A 45 3.72 -6.63 -23.58
CA ASP A 45 3.51 -6.39 -22.17
C ASP A 45 2.38 -5.37 -22.04
N ASP A 46 1.29 -5.75 -21.38
CA ASP A 46 0.17 -4.84 -21.11
C ASP A 46 0.55 -3.69 -20.17
N GLY A 47 1.71 -3.76 -19.49
CA GLY A 47 2.09 -2.86 -18.43
C GLY A 47 1.12 -2.92 -17.23
N GLU A 48 1.40 -2.19 -16.16
CA GLU A 48 0.51 -2.07 -15.00
C GLU A 48 -0.07 -3.43 -14.55
N THR A 49 0.81 -4.44 -14.54
CA THR A 49 0.50 -5.82 -14.19
C THR A 49 1.11 -6.14 -12.83
N SER A 50 0.40 -6.89 -12.02
CA SER A 50 0.91 -7.36 -10.73
C SER A 50 2.20 -8.20 -10.91
N PRO A 51 3.21 -8.05 -10.04
CA PRO A 51 4.51 -8.73 -10.21
C PRO A 51 4.42 -10.25 -10.38
N GLU A 52 3.40 -10.88 -9.82
CA GLU A 52 3.18 -12.31 -9.96
C GLU A 52 2.70 -12.76 -11.36
N TYR A 53 2.31 -11.84 -12.23
CA TYR A 53 1.93 -12.13 -13.60
C TYR A 53 3.04 -11.71 -14.55
N SER A 54 3.62 -12.67 -15.26
CA SER A 54 4.58 -12.40 -16.30
C SER A 54 3.92 -12.63 -17.67
N PRO A 55 3.99 -11.67 -18.60
CA PRO A 55 3.56 -11.91 -19.99
C PRO A 55 4.55 -12.80 -20.74
N PHE A 56 5.77 -12.95 -20.19
CA PHE A 56 6.82 -13.77 -20.81
C PHE A 56 6.69 -15.22 -20.41
N ALA A 57 6.89 -16.11 -21.37
CA ALA A 57 7.14 -17.50 -21.07
C ALA A 57 8.54 -17.66 -20.47
N TRP A 58 8.68 -18.56 -19.50
CA TRP A 58 9.99 -18.86 -18.89
C TRP A 58 10.20 -20.35 -18.70
N ILE A 59 11.41 -20.69 -18.39
CA ILE A 59 11.84 -22.06 -18.12
C ILE A 59 12.58 -22.08 -16.79
N ASP A 60 12.11 -22.94 -15.90
CA ASP A 60 12.78 -23.21 -14.63
C ASP A 60 13.61 -24.47 -14.69
N PHE A 61 14.75 -24.42 -13.99
CA PHE A 61 15.61 -25.55 -13.74
C PHE A 61 15.86 -25.65 -12.24
N SER A 62 15.78 -26.87 -11.70
CA SER A 62 16.06 -27.11 -10.28
C SER A 62 16.57 -28.52 -10.04
N GLU A 63 17.35 -28.67 -8.96
CA GLU A 63 17.75 -29.97 -8.42
C GLU A 63 16.89 -30.39 -7.21
N TYR A 64 15.97 -29.54 -6.80
CA TYR A 64 15.06 -29.80 -5.68
C TYR A 64 13.73 -30.38 -6.18
N ASP A 65 13.24 -31.40 -5.46
CA ASP A 65 12.01 -32.09 -5.81
C ASP A 65 10.77 -31.57 -5.07
N SER A 66 10.97 -30.84 -4.01
CA SER A 66 9.88 -30.30 -3.21
C SER A 66 10.31 -29.07 -2.41
N TRP A 67 9.33 -28.30 -1.93
CA TRP A 67 9.57 -27.16 -1.03
C TRP A 67 10.12 -27.63 0.32
N GLU A 68 9.78 -28.85 0.76
CA GLU A 68 10.33 -29.48 1.96
C GLU A 68 11.84 -29.71 1.82
N ALA A 69 12.31 -30.11 0.64
CA ALA A 69 13.75 -30.27 0.37
C ALA A 69 14.49 -28.91 0.40
N VAL A 70 13.87 -27.85 -0.14
CA VAL A 70 14.39 -26.46 -0.05
C VAL A 70 14.39 -25.99 1.41
N ASN A 71 13.32 -26.28 2.17
CA ASN A 71 13.24 -25.94 3.59
C ASN A 71 14.34 -26.63 4.42
N LYS A 72 14.57 -27.92 4.16
CA LYS A 72 15.63 -28.67 4.82
C LYS A 72 17.01 -28.05 4.54
N TRP A 73 17.31 -27.75 3.29
CA TRP A 73 18.54 -27.05 2.91
C TRP A 73 18.68 -25.70 3.64
N ALA A 74 17.61 -24.90 3.66
CA ALA A 74 17.62 -23.63 4.39
C ALA A 74 17.83 -23.84 5.89
N ALA A 75 17.12 -24.80 6.51
CA ALA A 75 17.26 -25.10 7.92
C ALA A 75 18.68 -25.51 8.32
N GLU A 76 19.40 -26.23 7.46
CA GLU A 76 20.80 -26.59 7.66
C GLU A 76 21.72 -25.36 7.70
N LEU A 77 21.46 -24.33 6.85
CA LEU A 77 22.22 -23.07 6.85
C LEU A 77 21.98 -22.22 8.12
N TYR A 78 20.80 -22.32 8.70
CA TYR A 78 20.40 -21.57 9.90
C TYR A 78 20.65 -22.35 11.20
N SER A 79 21.04 -23.66 11.10
CA SER A 79 21.20 -24.52 12.27
C SER A 79 22.39 -24.10 13.13
N GLY A 80 22.25 -24.25 14.45
CA GLY A 80 23.30 -23.95 15.43
C GLY A 80 23.63 -22.47 15.60
N LEU A 81 22.93 -21.56 14.88
CA LEU A 81 23.23 -20.14 14.94
C LEU A 81 22.43 -19.45 16.06
N GLY A 82 23.10 -18.65 16.87
CA GLY A 82 22.52 -17.59 17.70
C GLY A 82 21.99 -17.92 19.08
N MET A 83 21.86 -19.19 19.47
CA MET A 83 21.18 -19.55 20.73
C MET A 83 21.99 -19.24 22.01
N ASP A 84 23.31 -19.26 21.97
CA ASP A 84 24.17 -19.24 23.17
C ASP A 84 24.92 -17.93 23.43
N SER A 85 24.55 -16.82 22.77
CA SER A 85 25.25 -15.57 22.92
C SER A 85 24.74 -14.77 24.11
N GLU A 86 25.56 -14.57 25.14
CA GLU A 86 25.27 -13.72 26.32
C GLU A 86 24.81 -12.32 25.90
N LYS A 87 25.40 -11.74 24.85
CA LYS A 87 25.01 -10.40 24.36
C LYS A 87 23.58 -10.38 23.81
N VAL A 88 23.17 -11.41 23.08
CA VAL A 88 21.81 -11.53 22.52
C VAL A 88 20.83 -11.73 23.67
N VAL A 89 21.15 -12.59 24.64
CA VAL A 89 20.34 -12.82 25.86
C VAL A 89 20.20 -11.55 26.68
N ALA A 90 21.29 -10.81 26.90
CA ALA A 90 21.28 -9.56 27.64
C ALA A 90 20.41 -8.50 26.96
N LEU A 91 20.49 -8.39 25.61
CA LEU A 91 19.64 -7.49 24.84
C LEU A 91 18.18 -7.90 24.92
N ALA A 92 17.85 -9.18 24.73
CA ALA A 92 16.49 -9.68 24.84
C ALA A 92 15.86 -9.35 26.21
N ARG A 93 16.62 -9.60 27.31
CA ARG A 93 16.21 -9.23 28.67
C ARG A 93 16.01 -7.72 28.84
N LYS A 94 16.91 -6.89 28.27
CA LYS A 94 16.79 -5.42 28.30
C LYS A 94 15.49 -4.96 27.61
N LEU A 95 15.24 -5.41 26.39
CA LEU A 95 14.03 -5.07 25.64
C LEU A 95 12.77 -5.55 26.36
N ARG A 96 12.81 -6.77 26.94
CA ARG A 96 11.71 -7.33 27.72
C ARG A 96 11.34 -6.49 28.94
N ARG A 97 12.33 -6.01 29.71
CA ARG A 97 12.09 -5.13 30.86
C ARG A 97 11.47 -3.79 30.48
N GLN A 98 11.67 -3.34 29.23
CA GLN A 98 11.09 -2.10 28.71
C GLN A 98 9.69 -2.30 28.13
N SER A 99 9.22 -3.53 28.05
CA SER A 99 7.97 -3.90 27.38
C SER A 99 6.86 -4.14 28.40
N SER A 100 5.67 -3.64 28.10
CA SER A 100 4.47 -3.80 28.93
C SER A 100 3.73 -5.13 28.69
N SER A 101 3.98 -5.77 27.57
CA SER A 101 3.34 -7.02 27.15
C SER A 101 4.21 -7.77 26.13
N ASP A 102 3.81 -9.02 25.75
CA ASP A 102 4.49 -9.76 24.69
C ASP A 102 4.35 -9.06 23.34
N ALA A 103 3.18 -8.48 23.01
CA ALA A 103 2.99 -7.72 21.80
C ALA A 103 3.91 -6.48 21.74
N ASP A 104 4.05 -5.74 22.86
CA ASP A 104 5.00 -4.62 22.96
C ASP A 104 6.46 -5.10 22.82
N TYR A 105 6.79 -6.27 23.39
CA TYR A 105 8.13 -6.85 23.22
C TYR A 105 8.43 -7.21 21.77
N ILE A 106 7.48 -7.83 21.06
CA ILE A 106 7.64 -8.18 19.64
C ILE A 106 7.93 -6.92 18.80
N THR A 107 7.16 -5.86 18.99
CA THR A 107 7.35 -4.60 18.26
C THR A 107 8.64 -3.90 18.63
N ARG A 108 9.04 -3.88 19.91
CA ARG A 108 10.33 -3.31 20.35
C ARG A 108 11.53 -4.05 19.79
N ALA A 109 11.47 -5.38 19.76
CA ALA A 109 12.51 -6.20 19.15
C ALA A 109 12.62 -5.92 17.65
N LEU A 110 11.48 -5.82 16.94
CA LEU A 110 11.44 -5.44 15.53
C LEU A 110 12.06 -4.05 15.30
N PHE A 111 11.61 -3.03 16.04
CA PHE A 111 12.12 -1.66 15.89
C PHE A 111 13.60 -1.53 16.25
N PHE A 112 14.07 -2.31 17.22
CA PHE A 112 15.51 -2.39 17.49
C PHE A 112 16.27 -2.90 16.27
N VAL A 113 15.81 -4.00 15.65
CA VAL A 113 16.48 -4.59 14.47
C VAL A 113 16.38 -3.64 13.26
N GLN A 114 15.24 -2.98 13.08
CA GLN A 114 15.05 -2.03 11.97
C GLN A 114 15.97 -0.81 12.09
N ASN A 115 16.03 -0.18 13.27
CA ASN A 115 16.64 1.14 13.45
C ASN A 115 18.10 1.08 13.92
N GLU A 116 18.49 0.04 14.69
CA GLU A 116 19.82 -0.08 15.29
C GLU A 116 20.78 -0.96 14.48
N ILE A 117 20.28 -1.75 13.53
CA ILE A 117 21.06 -2.59 12.64
C ILE A 117 20.92 -2.04 11.21
N ARG A 118 21.96 -1.42 10.68
CA ARG A 118 21.96 -0.89 9.31
C ARG A 118 21.83 -2.02 8.30
N TYR A 119 21.08 -1.80 7.26
CA TYR A 119 21.04 -2.75 6.13
C TYR A 119 22.32 -2.62 5.31
N LEU A 120 22.99 -3.76 5.10
CA LEU A 120 24.15 -3.89 4.23
C LEU A 120 24.12 -5.27 3.58
N GLY A 121 23.68 -5.33 2.32
CA GLY A 121 23.70 -6.54 1.50
C GLY A 121 25.05 -6.72 0.80
N LEU A 122 25.86 -7.67 1.30
CA LEU A 122 27.05 -8.17 0.63
C LEU A 122 26.87 -9.67 0.44
N GLU A 123 26.16 -10.04 -0.60
CA GLU A 123 25.71 -11.41 -0.88
C GLU A 123 26.68 -12.12 -1.81
N LEU A 124 27.91 -12.34 -1.33
CA LEU A 124 28.97 -13.02 -2.06
C LEU A 124 29.39 -14.32 -1.36
N GLY A 125 29.58 -15.37 -2.13
CA GLY A 125 30.03 -16.68 -1.63
C GLY A 125 29.05 -17.31 -0.64
N GLU A 126 29.51 -17.81 0.49
CA GLU A 126 28.67 -18.43 1.52
C GLU A 126 27.62 -17.48 2.06
N ASN A 127 27.89 -16.17 2.10
CA ASN A 127 26.96 -15.16 2.58
C ASN A 127 25.78 -14.90 1.63
N SER A 128 25.73 -15.52 0.46
CA SER A 128 24.57 -15.41 -0.44
C SER A 128 23.30 -15.98 0.21
N HIS A 129 23.45 -17.09 0.97
CA HIS A 129 22.31 -17.79 1.57
C HIS A 129 22.44 -18.00 3.08
N ARG A 130 23.67 -18.10 3.60
CA ARG A 130 23.92 -18.32 5.02
C ARG A 130 23.92 -17.01 5.79
N PRO A 131 23.11 -16.88 6.85
CA PRO A 131 23.14 -15.70 7.71
C PRO A 131 24.39 -15.70 8.60
N ARG A 132 24.80 -14.50 9.04
CA ARG A 132 25.81 -14.33 10.07
C ARG A 132 25.24 -14.65 11.45
N GLU A 133 26.13 -14.99 12.37
CA GLU A 133 25.78 -15.14 13.78
C GLU A 133 25.11 -13.87 14.35
N PRO A 134 23.97 -13.96 15.05
CA PRO A 134 23.31 -12.82 15.68
C PRO A 134 24.23 -11.97 16.56
N ARG A 135 25.19 -12.60 17.25
CA ARG A 135 26.24 -11.92 18.02
C ARG A 135 27.10 -11.02 17.16
N GLU A 136 27.46 -11.48 15.98
CA GLU A 136 28.29 -10.75 15.03
C GLU A 136 27.54 -9.54 14.47
N VAL A 137 26.26 -9.74 14.07
CA VAL A 137 25.37 -8.66 13.62
C VAL A 137 25.21 -7.57 14.68
N LEU A 138 25.01 -7.95 15.95
CA LEU A 138 24.95 -7.00 17.07
C LEU A 138 26.26 -6.24 17.27
N ASN A 139 27.40 -6.89 17.13
CA ASN A 139 28.69 -6.24 17.29
C ASN A 139 28.99 -5.24 16.18
N LYS A 140 28.69 -5.63 14.94
CA LYS A 140 28.95 -4.84 13.73
C LYS A 140 27.91 -3.73 13.47
N ARG A 141 26.70 -3.87 14.04
CA ARG A 141 25.58 -2.97 13.82
C ARG A 141 25.16 -2.86 12.35
N TYR A 142 25.42 -3.88 11.56
CA TYR A 142 24.90 -4.05 10.20
C TYR A 142 24.69 -5.51 9.85
N GLY A 143 23.80 -5.73 8.88
CA GLY A 143 23.50 -7.03 8.31
C GLY A 143 22.50 -6.88 7.16
N ASP A 144 22.36 -7.95 6.39
CA ASP A 144 21.35 -8.04 5.32
C ASP A 144 20.01 -8.60 5.83
N CYS A 145 19.08 -8.92 4.91
CA CYS A 145 17.75 -9.41 5.25
C CYS A 145 17.77 -10.67 6.12
N LYS A 146 18.59 -11.66 5.77
CA LYS A 146 18.69 -12.93 6.50
C LYS A 146 19.35 -12.77 7.87
N ASP A 147 20.35 -11.88 7.98
CA ASP A 147 21.03 -11.55 9.22
C ASP A 147 20.08 -10.90 10.23
N LYS A 148 19.32 -9.90 9.74
CA LYS A 148 18.35 -9.15 10.54
C LYS A 148 17.18 -10.03 10.97
N SER A 149 16.69 -10.89 10.08
CA SER A 149 15.58 -11.81 10.36
C SER A 149 15.98 -12.90 11.36
N LEU A 150 17.20 -13.45 11.27
CA LEU A 150 17.70 -14.41 12.25
C LEU A 150 17.90 -13.74 13.63
N LEU A 151 18.46 -12.52 13.67
CA LEU A 151 18.62 -11.77 14.91
C LEU A 151 17.25 -11.52 15.57
N LEU A 152 16.25 -11.07 14.80
CA LEU A 152 14.90 -10.83 15.31
C LEU A 152 14.29 -12.13 15.87
N ALA A 153 14.31 -13.22 15.09
CA ALA A 153 13.79 -14.51 15.53
C ALA A 153 14.48 -15.00 16.80
N THR A 154 15.80 -14.81 16.90
CA THR A 154 16.58 -15.19 18.10
C THR A 154 16.20 -14.36 19.33
N LEU A 155 16.07 -13.04 19.19
CA LEU A 155 15.62 -12.16 20.28
C LEU A 155 14.24 -12.58 20.81
N LEU A 156 13.30 -12.91 19.91
CA LEU A 156 11.96 -13.33 20.28
C LEU A 156 11.96 -14.70 20.99
N ARG A 157 12.70 -15.66 20.46
CA ARG A 157 12.83 -17.00 21.05
C ARG A 157 13.47 -16.98 22.45
N GLN A 158 14.38 -16.06 22.73
CA GLN A 158 14.99 -15.87 24.05
C GLN A 158 13.97 -15.48 25.14
N GLN A 159 12.78 -15.05 24.76
CA GLN A 159 11.67 -14.72 25.65
C GLN A 159 10.44 -15.63 25.47
N GLY A 160 10.65 -16.83 24.89
CA GLY A 160 9.61 -17.83 24.71
C GLY A 160 8.61 -17.55 23.60
N ILE A 161 8.83 -16.56 22.75
CA ILE A 161 7.97 -16.25 21.61
C ILE A 161 8.40 -17.07 20.39
N ARG A 162 7.46 -17.78 19.80
CA ARG A 162 7.68 -18.65 18.65
C ARG A 162 7.91 -17.78 17.40
N ALA A 163 9.10 -17.86 16.82
CA ALA A 163 9.50 -17.07 15.66
C ALA A 163 10.51 -17.79 14.79
N TRP A 164 10.45 -17.60 13.47
CA TRP A 164 11.33 -18.24 12.48
C TRP A 164 11.67 -17.27 11.36
N PRO A 165 12.88 -17.34 10.79
CA PRO A 165 13.15 -16.74 9.49
C PRO A 165 12.23 -17.37 8.43
N ALA A 166 11.81 -16.56 7.45
CA ALA A 166 10.92 -16.99 6.39
C ALA A 166 11.42 -16.42 5.05
N LEU A 167 11.68 -17.32 4.09
CA LEU A 167 12.10 -16.96 2.74
C LEU A 167 10.88 -16.50 1.94
N VAL A 168 11.00 -15.36 1.25
CA VAL A 168 9.94 -14.76 0.44
C VAL A 168 10.50 -14.25 -0.89
N SER A 169 9.62 -14.02 -1.88
CA SER A 169 10.01 -13.39 -3.13
C SER A 169 9.34 -12.00 -3.22
N THR A 170 10.15 -10.96 -3.36
CA THR A 170 9.66 -9.59 -3.57
C THR A 170 9.11 -9.41 -4.99
N ASN A 171 9.63 -10.18 -5.94
CA ASN A 171 9.29 -10.14 -7.36
C ASN A 171 8.15 -11.09 -7.70
N SER A 172 8.31 -12.40 -7.45
CA SER A 172 7.32 -13.41 -7.87
C SER A 172 6.10 -13.48 -6.97
N ARG A 173 6.23 -13.17 -5.67
CA ARG A 173 5.14 -13.15 -4.69
C ARG A 173 4.23 -14.39 -4.77
N TYR A 174 2.95 -14.24 -5.17
CA TYR A 174 2.02 -15.35 -5.39
C TYR A 174 2.42 -16.24 -6.58
N GLY A 175 3.29 -15.76 -7.47
CA GLY A 175 3.79 -16.53 -8.60
C GLY A 175 4.82 -17.60 -8.25
N VAL A 176 5.40 -17.60 -7.04
CA VAL A 176 6.40 -18.59 -6.59
C VAL A 176 5.91 -20.02 -6.72
N GLU A 177 4.62 -20.28 -6.46
CA GLU A 177 4.04 -21.64 -6.56
C GLU A 177 3.96 -22.19 -8.00
N ARG A 178 4.07 -21.31 -9.02
CA ARG A 178 4.06 -21.71 -10.43
C ARG A 178 5.39 -22.25 -10.91
N GLY A 179 6.48 -21.88 -10.23
CA GLY A 179 7.83 -22.33 -10.54
C GLY A 179 8.18 -23.69 -9.93
N LEU A 180 9.38 -24.18 -10.21
CA LEU A 180 9.95 -25.33 -9.54
C LEU A 180 10.42 -24.96 -8.13
N PRO A 181 10.34 -25.87 -7.15
CA PRO A 181 10.99 -25.70 -5.86
C PRO A 181 12.48 -25.41 -6.04
N SER A 182 12.95 -24.27 -5.57
CA SER A 182 14.34 -23.85 -5.69
C SER A 182 14.69 -22.79 -4.63
N PRO A 183 15.91 -22.80 -4.07
CA PRO A 183 16.43 -21.67 -3.30
C PRO A 183 16.37 -20.34 -4.07
N GLY A 184 16.64 -20.37 -5.38
CA GLY A 184 16.62 -19.20 -6.26
C GLY A 184 15.22 -18.60 -6.52
N ALA A 185 14.14 -19.23 -6.03
CA ALA A 185 12.81 -18.67 -6.08
C ALA A 185 12.62 -17.49 -5.09
N PHE A 186 13.54 -17.34 -4.12
CA PHE A 186 13.46 -16.36 -3.04
C PHE A 186 14.60 -15.35 -3.15
N ASP A 187 14.29 -14.09 -2.95
CA ASP A 187 15.21 -12.96 -3.00
C ASP A 187 15.23 -12.14 -1.71
N HIS A 188 14.43 -12.52 -0.70
CA HIS A 188 14.32 -11.80 0.55
C HIS A 188 14.00 -12.72 1.73
N VAL A 189 14.34 -12.28 2.95
CA VAL A 189 14.07 -13.01 4.19
C VAL A 189 13.43 -12.07 5.20
N ILE A 190 12.30 -12.53 5.78
CA ILE A 190 11.57 -11.85 6.84
C ILE A 190 11.45 -12.78 8.06
N THR A 191 10.75 -12.35 9.10
CA THR A 191 10.48 -13.14 10.30
C THR A 191 9.01 -13.46 10.46
N MET A 192 8.65 -14.74 10.51
CA MET A 192 7.31 -15.17 10.91
C MET A 192 7.27 -15.34 12.43
N VAL A 193 6.21 -14.83 13.06
CA VAL A 193 5.95 -14.92 14.50
C VAL A 193 4.57 -15.51 14.74
N GLU A 194 4.49 -16.57 15.52
CA GLU A 194 3.22 -17.08 16.00
C GLU A 194 2.89 -16.50 17.37
N PHE A 195 1.81 -15.74 17.42
CA PHE A 195 1.36 -15.10 18.66
C PHE A 195 -0.16 -15.10 18.77
N LYS A 196 -0.68 -15.63 19.89
CA LYS A 196 -2.13 -15.73 20.17
C LYS A 196 -2.94 -16.37 19.03
N GLY A 197 -2.40 -17.44 18.45
CA GLY A 197 -3.07 -18.20 17.38
C GLY A 197 -3.06 -17.51 16.00
N LYS A 198 -2.32 -16.41 15.85
CA LYS A 198 -2.12 -15.70 14.57
C LYS A 198 -0.67 -15.75 14.14
N SER A 199 -0.44 -15.75 12.82
CA SER A 199 0.87 -15.54 12.23
C SER A 199 1.06 -14.08 11.87
N TYR A 200 2.16 -13.47 12.36
CA TYR A 200 2.60 -12.12 12.03
C TYR A 200 3.87 -12.20 11.16
N TRP A 201 3.90 -11.42 10.09
CA TRP A 201 5.00 -11.38 9.15
C TRP A 201 5.76 -10.06 9.31
N LEU A 202 6.93 -10.14 9.91
CA LEU A 202 7.70 -8.97 10.34
C LEU A 202 8.95 -8.82 9.48
N ASP A 203 9.11 -7.68 8.83
CA ASP A 203 10.26 -7.40 7.99
C ASP A 203 11.26 -6.49 8.73
N GLY A 204 12.38 -7.08 9.16
CA GLY A 204 13.46 -6.37 9.86
C GLY A 204 14.19 -5.33 9.01
N THR A 205 13.99 -5.32 7.70
CA THR A 205 14.66 -4.38 6.77
C THR A 205 13.85 -3.11 6.51
N ARG A 206 12.54 -3.10 6.82
CA ARG A 206 11.70 -1.92 6.65
C ARG A 206 12.13 -0.81 7.60
N LEU A 207 11.96 0.41 7.13
CA LEU A 207 12.22 1.62 7.91
C LEU A 207 10.91 2.37 8.14
N TYR A 208 10.90 3.24 9.15
CA TYR A 208 9.80 4.15 9.47
C TYR A 208 8.50 3.46 9.92
N GLN A 209 8.53 2.16 10.25
CA GLN A 209 7.39 1.50 10.87
C GLN A 209 7.15 2.03 12.29
N ALA A 210 5.91 2.02 12.71
CA ALA A 210 5.48 2.49 14.03
C ALA A 210 4.21 1.75 14.46
N GLY A 211 3.74 2.00 15.69
CA GLY A 211 2.52 1.43 16.23
C GLY A 211 2.70 0.13 17.00
N GLY A 212 1.61 -0.38 17.51
CA GLY A 212 1.53 -1.73 18.07
C GLY A 212 1.54 -2.83 17.00
N LEU A 213 1.61 -4.08 17.43
CA LEU A 213 1.72 -5.24 16.54
C LEU A 213 0.58 -5.31 15.49
N ASP A 214 -0.63 -4.91 15.86
CA ASP A 214 -1.80 -4.90 14.97
C ASP A 214 -1.89 -3.62 14.11
N ASP A 215 -1.10 -2.58 14.42
CA ASP A 215 -1.08 -1.29 13.69
C ASP A 215 0.06 -1.20 12.67
N LEU A 216 0.98 -2.17 12.66
CA LEU A 216 2.09 -2.19 11.70
C LEU A 216 1.57 -2.19 10.27
N GLY A 217 2.25 -1.46 9.40
CA GLY A 217 2.13 -1.68 7.98
C GLY A 217 2.63 -3.08 7.61
N PHE A 218 2.05 -3.68 6.61
CA PHE A 218 2.46 -5.02 6.17
C PHE A 218 3.00 -5.02 4.74
N SER A 219 3.85 -6.01 4.46
CA SER A 219 4.31 -6.34 3.12
C SER A 219 3.71 -7.69 2.73
N ASP A 220 2.94 -7.71 1.66
CA ASP A 220 2.39 -8.94 1.12
C ASP A 220 3.35 -9.48 0.04
N TYR A 221 4.11 -10.49 0.42
CA TYR A 221 5.00 -11.22 -0.51
C TYR A 221 4.36 -12.51 -1.03
N GLY A 222 3.07 -12.70 -0.84
CA GLY A 222 2.28 -13.83 -1.32
C GLY A 222 2.53 -15.11 -0.53
N PHE A 223 3.60 -15.84 -0.86
CA PHE A 223 4.00 -17.06 -0.19
C PHE A 223 5.33 -16.91 0.54
N ALA A 224 5.46 -17.60 1.66
CA ALA A 224 6.67 -17.71 2.44
C ALA A 224 7.03 -19.18 2.69
N LEU A 225 8.33 -19.50 2.69
CA LEU A 225 8.86 -20.76 3.16
C LEU A 225 9.51 -20.55 4.53
N VAL A 226 8.85 -21.01 5.59
CA VAL A 226 9.26 -20.77 6.98
C VAL A 226 10.34 -21.77 7.39
N VAL A 227 11.55 -21.28 7.60
CA VAL A 227 12.77 -22.10 7.79
C VAL A 227 12.71 -22.86 9.11
N GLY A 228 12.75 -24.20 9.02
CA GLY A 228 12.74 -25.09 10.20
C GLY A 228 11.42 -25.12 10.96
N HIS A 229 10.34 -24.63 10.39
CA HIS A 229 8.98 -24.77 10.93
C HIS A 229 8.43 -26.17 10.66
N GLY A 230 7.51 -26.65 11.52
CA GLY A 230 6.90 -27.98 11.35
C GLY A 230 6.12 -28.13 10.03
N ASN A 231 5.53 -27.07 9.50
CA ASN A 231 5.04 -27.02 8.12
C ASN A 231 6.17 -26.56 7.20
N ALA A 232 6.76 -27.48 6.48
CA ALA A 232 7.91 -27.24 5.61
C ALA A 232 7.54 -26.86 4.17
N SER A 233 6.24 -26.72 3.85
CA SER A 233 5.77 -26.29 2.52
C SER A 233 5.60 -24.77 2.44
N LEU A 234 5.31 -24.28 1.23
CA LEU A 234 4.93 -22.88 1.03
C LEU A 234 3.68 -22.54 1.85
N GLN A 235 3.73 -21.45 2.59
CA GLN A 235 2.62 -20.92 3.36
C GLN A 235 2.17 -19.60 2.75
N ARG A 236 0.87 -19.46 2.50
CA ARG A 236 0.30 -18.18 2.10
C ARG A 236 0.36 -17.21 3.28
N MET A 237 0.95 -16.04 3.09
CA MET A 237 1.15 -15.08 4.18
C MET A 237 -0.16 -14.55 4.74
N TYR A 238 -1.09 -14.21 3.84
CA TYR A 238 -2.43 -13.72 4.21
C TYR A 238 -3.46 -14.44 3.36
N PRO A 239 -4.42 -15.15 3.94
CA PRO A 239 -5.52 -15.78 3.19
C PRO A 239 -6.36 -14.72 2.48
N GLU A 240 -6.59 -13.57 3.14
CA GLU A 240 -7.15 -12.36 2.57
C GLU A 240 -6.24 -11.20 2.97
N PRO A 241 -5.64 -10.46 2.01
CA PRO A 241 -4.76 -9.36 2.35
C PRO A 241 -5.47 -8.34 3.24
N PRO A 242 -4.90 -8.01 4.40
CA PRO A 242 -5.50 -7.01 5.27
C PRO A 242 -5.44 -5.63 4.62
N LEU A 243 -6.23 -4.70 5.12
CA LEU A 243 -6.21 -3.32 4.68
C LEU A 243 -4.80 -2.72 4.88
N ALA A 244 -4.07 -2.50 3.78
CA ALA A 244 -2.69 -2.03 3.81
C ALA A 244 -2.57 -0.57 4.26
N SER A 245 -3.55 0.26 3.86
CA SER A 245 -3.54 1.70 4.11
C SER A 245 -4.96 2.22 4.31
N ARG A 246 -5.05 3.23 5.17
CA ARG A 246 -6.22 4.10 5.25
C ARG A 246 -5.76 5.55 5.19
N VAL A 247 -6.48 6.37 4.46
CA VAL A 247 -6.25 7.82 4.35
C VAL A 247 -7.58 8.52 4.57
N ASP A 248 -7.64 9.42 5.53
CA ASP A 248 -8.81 10.24 5.82
C ASP A 248 -8.45 11.70 5.54
N ILE A 249 -9.20 12.34 4.64
CA ILE A 249 -8.96 13.70 4.15
C ILE A 249 -10.14 14.57 4.59
N THR A 250 -9.85 15.72 5.15
CA THR A 250 -10.83 16.76 5.44
C THR A 250 -10.36 18.04 4.76
N GLU A 251 -11.21 18.60 3.92
CA GLU A 251 -11.01 19.86 3.24
C GLU A 251 -12.06 20.86 3.72
N GLU A 252 -11.63 22.06 4.03
CA GLU A 252 -12.49 23.13 4.49
C GLU A 252 -12.23 24.39 3.66
N ILE A 253 -13.19 24.77 2.81
CA ILE A 253 -13.16 25.99 2.01
C ILE A 253 -13.98 27.04 2.76
N ILE A 254 -13.31 28.12 3.18
CA ILE A 254 -13.89 29.19 3.98
C ILE A 254 -13.91 30.46 3.14
N ALA A 255 -15.09 31.00 2.91
CA ALA A 255 -15.31 32.26 2.22
C ALA A 255 -15.80 33.32 3.19
N SER A 256 -15.25 34.53 3.11
CA SER A 256 -15.69 35.74 3.81
C SER A 256 -16.73 36.53 3.01
N ASP A 257 -16.53 36.60 1.68
CA ASP A 257 -17.41 37.23 0.72
C ASP A 257 -17.31 36.55 -0.65
N PHE A 258 -18.31 36.77 -1.54
CA PHE A 258 -18.26 36.23 -2.91
C PHE A 258 -17.29 36.95 -3.84
N ASN A 259 -16.80 38.11 -3.44
CA ASN A 259 -15.81 38.89 -4.18
C ASN A 259 -14.38 38.73 -3.62
N GLU A 260 -14.24 38.03 -2.49
CA GLU A 260 -12.99 37.86 -1.80
C GLU A 260 -12.38 36.46 -2.08
N PRO A 261 -11.06 36.31 -1.94
CA PRO A 261 -10.42 35.01 -1.98
C PRO A 261 -10.95 34.06 -0.90
N VAL A 262 -10.88 32.77 -1.18
CA VAL A 262 -11.20 31.75 -0.18
C VAL A 262 -9.94 31.16 0.45
N ILE A 263 -10.08 30.65 1.67
CA ILE A 263 -9.06 29.89 2.35
C ILE A 263 -9.45 28.40 2.29
N LEU A 264 -8.58 27.60 1.68
CA LEU A 264 -8.68 26.15 1.69
C LEU A 264 -7.74 25.60 2.77
N LYS A 265 -8.31 24.93 3.76
CA LYS A 265 -7.57 24.15 4.74
C LYS A 265 -7.70 22.67 4.44
N VAL A 266 -6.60 21.95 4.41
CA VAL A 266 -6.57 20.51 4.17
C VAL A 266 -5.95 19.83 5.37
N LYS A 267 -6.60 18.82 5.89
CA LYS A 267 -6.07 17.93 6.91
C LYS A 267 -6.15 16.50 6.42
N THR A 268 -5.00 15.84 6.32
CA THR A 268 -4.92 14.45 5.89
C THR A 268 -4.35 13.58 7.01
N GLU A 269 -5.08 12.54 7.39
CA GLU A 269 -4.62 11.52 8.34
C GLU A 269 -4.27 10.24 7.60
N TYR A 270 -3.03 9.83 7.69
CA TYR A 270 -2.48 8.62 7.08
C TYR A 270 -2.30 7.54 8.14
N HIS A 271 -2.66 6.29 7.81
CA HIS A 271 -2.57 5.15 8.71
C HIS A 271 -1.78 4.00 8.08
N ARG A 272 -1.05 3.23 8.90
CA ARG A 272 -0.28 2.04 8.50
C ARG A 272 0.74 2.36 7.39
N ASN A 273 0.76 1.62 6.28
CA ASN A 273 1.71 1.84 5.18
C ASN A 273 1.69 3.30 4.67
N ALA A 274 0.52 3.94 4.63
CA ALA A 274 0.44 5.34 4.21
C ALA A 274 1.15 6.28 5.21
N ALA A 275 1.02 6.05 6.52
CA ALA A 275 1.72 6.82 7.54
C ALA A 275 3.25 6.62 7.45
N GLU A 276 3.70 5.40 7.19
CA GLU A 276 5.11 5.08 7.04
C GLU A 276 5.73 5.78 5.82
N VAL A 277 5.00 5.86 4.70
CA VAL A 277 5.43 6.61 3.50
C VAL A 277 5.54 8.10 3.80
N GLN A 278 4.56 8.69 4.47
CA GLN A 278 4.60 10.12 4.83
C GLN A 278 5.74 10.41 5.82
N ARG A 279 5.94 9.56 6.80
CA ARG A 279 7.06 9.67 7.75
C ARG A 279 8.40 9.66 7.05
N PHE A 280 8.58 8.76 6.07
CA PHE A 280 9.77 8.73 5.21
C PHE A 280 9.94 10.06 4.46
N GLN A 281 8.91 10.58 3.81
CA GLN A 281 8.98 11.81 3.04
C GLN A 281 9.36 13.00 3.93
N PHE A 282 8.69 13.18 5.06
CA PHE A 282 8.93 14.29 5.98
C PHE A 282 10.30 14.22 6.69
N GLN A 283 10.90 13.05 6.81
CA GLN A 283 12.24 12.88 7.36
C GLN A 283 13.36 13.08 6.32
N ASN A 284 13.07 12.90 5.02
CA ASN A 284 14.09 12.91 3.98
C ASN A 284 13.96 14.09 3.00
N MET A 285 12.93 14.91 3.13
CA MET A 285 12.70 16.09 2.30
C MET A 285 12.55 17.34 3.16
N SER A 286 12.95 18.51 2.62
CA SER A 286 12.68 19.79 3.29
C SER A 286 11.18 20.13 3.23
N LEU A 287 10.67 20.83 4.25
CA LEU A 287 9.28 21.29 4.27
C LEU A 287 8.93 22.19 3.06
N GLU A 288 9.89 22.98 2.57
CA GLU A 288 9.70 23.77 1.35
C GLU A 288 9.55 22.91 0.09
N SER A 289 10.28 21.79 0.00
CA SER A 289 10.11 20.84 -1.11
C SER A 289 8.73 20.14 -1.02
N ILE A 290 8.31 19.75 0.17
CA ILE A 290 6.99 19.15 0.40
C ILE A 290 5.89 20.14 0.05
N LYS A 291 6.00 21.41 0.52
CA LYS A 291 5.08 22.50 0.17
C LYS A 291 4.93 22.66 -1.35
N ARG A 292 6.05 22.68 -2.06
CA ARG A 292 6.03 22.82 -3.51
C ARG A 292 5.31 21.66 -4.20
N ASN A 293 5.56 20.43 -3.77
CA ASN A 293 4.88 19.25 -4.33
C ASN A 293 3.36 19.29 -4.10
N PHE A 294 2.93 19.70 -2.90
CA PHE A 294 1.51 19.83 -2.59
C PHE A 294 0.86 20.98 -3.36
N LEU A 295 1.56 22.13 -3.45
CA LEU A 295 1.05 23.27 -4.23
C LEU A 295 0.95 22.93 -5.73
N GLU A 296 1.90 22.19 -6.27
CA GLU A 296 1.84 21.70 -7.66
C GLU A 296 0.67 20.74 -7.88
N TYR A 297 0.34 19.89 -6.89
CA TYR A 297 -0.81 19.02 -6.95
C TYR A 297 -2.11 19.80 -7.06
N TYR A 298 -2.37 20.76 -6.16
CA TYR A 298 -3.59 21.57 -6.18
C TYR A 298 -3.61 22.59 -7.33
N GLY A 299 -2.44 23.08 -7.75
CA GLY A 299 -2.30 24.04 -8.86
C GLY A 299 -2.75 23.50 -10.22
N ARG A 300 -2.88 22.18 -10.36
CA ARG A 300 -3.47 21.56 -11.56
C ARG A 300 -4.96 21.86 -11.72
N PHE A 301 -5.64 22.26 -10.63
CA PHE A 301 -7.10 22.43 -10.55
C PHE A 301 -7.49 23.86 -10.22
N TYR A 302 -6.73 24.53 -9.38
CA TYR A 302 -6.97 25.91 -8.97
C TYR A 302 -5.84 26.79 -9.53
N SER A 303 -6.12 27.50 -10.64
CA SER A 303 -5.12 28.32 -11.34
C SER A 303 -4.52 29.44 -10.49
N ASP A 304 -5.30 29.98 -9.55
CA ASP A 304 -4.92 31.14 -8.74
C ASP A 304 -4.67 30.75 -7.26
N ILE A 305 -4.10 29.56 -7.03
CA ILE A 305 -3.79 29.04 -5.70
C ILE A 305 -2.39 29.43 -5.24
N SER A 306 -2.26 29.78 -3.98
CA SER A 306 -1.00 30.02 -3.30
C SER A 306 -0.97 29.35 -1.92
N ALA A 307 0.20 28.85 -1.50
CA ALA A 307 0.35 28.21 -0.20
C ALA A 307 0.54 29.25 0.91
N VAL A 308 -0.17 29.08 2.02
CA VAL A 308 -0.04 29.92 3.23
C VAL A 308 0.87 29.17 4.22
N GLY A 309 2.16 29.53 4.23
CA GLY A 309 3.17 28.86 5.06
C GLY A 309 3.65 27.53 4.51
N VAL A 310 4.27 26.73 5.37
CA VAL A 310 4.69 25.36 5.09
C VAL A 310 3.72 24.38 5.74
N PRO A 311 3.62 23.13 5.24
CA PRO A 311 2.79 22.11 5.87
C PRO A 311 3.19 21.85 7.31
N ALA A 312 2.22 21.79 8.22
CA ALA A 312 2.42 21.32 9.58
C ALA A 312 2.13 19.81 9.65
N TYR A 313 2.79 19.10 10.55
CA TYR A 313 2.54 17.68 10.71
C TYR A 313 2.60 17.23 12.18
N LYS A 314 1.93 16.10 12.45
CA LYS A 314 1.95 15.40 13.73
C LYS A 314 2.16 13.92 13.49
N ASP A 315 3.18 13.34 14.11
CA ASP A 315 3.46 11.90 14.05
C ASP A 315 3.04 11.22 15.35
N ASP A 316 1.99 10.44 15.31
CA ASP A 316 1.56 9.56 16.41
C ASP A 316 2.17 8.17 16.23
N ILE A 317 3.42 8.04 16.68
CA ILE A 317 4.20 6.80 16.64
C ILE A 317 3.46 5.63 17.33
N ARG A 318 2.65 5.90 18.39
CA ARG A 318 1.97 4.82 19.13
C ARG A 318 0.86 4.14 18.32
N ARG A 319 0.20 4.90 17.43
CA ARG A 319 -0.93 4.43 16.62
C ARG A 319 -0.59 4.26 15.16
N ASN A 320 0.69 4.38 14.77
CA ASN A 320 1.12 4.41 13.37
C ASN A 320 0.26 5.33 12.51
N ARG A 321 0.09 6.59 12.98
CA ARG A 321 -0.71 7.61 12.33
C ARG A 321 0.14 8.84 12.07
N PHE A 322 0.08 9.37 10.87
CA PHE A 322 0.76 10.59 10.47
C PHE A 322 -0.28 11.58 9.95
N THR A 323 -0.34 12.77 10.54
CA THR A 323 -1.29 13.82 10.15
C THR A 323 -0.54 14.95 9.51
N VAL A 324 -1.02 15.43 8.36
CA VAL A 324 -0.52 16.61 7.66
C VAL A 324 -1.62 17.66 7.64
N SER A 325 -1.26 18.93 7.84
CA SER A 325 -2.17 20.06 7.73
C SER A 325 -1.57 21.12 6.80
N GLU A 326 -2.36 21.56 5.86
CA GLU A 326 -1.99 22.50 4.80
C GLU A 326 -2.98 23.64 4.74
N THR A 327 -2.54 24.82 4.34
CA THR A 327 -3.43 25.97 4.14
C THR A 327 -3.07 26.67 2.85
N TYR A 328 -4.10 27.00 2.06
CA TYR A 328 -3.99 27.69 0.79
C TYR A 328 -4.91 28.87 0.73
N ARG A 329 -4.54 29.86 -0.08
CA ARG A 329 -5.38 30.95 -0.53
C ARG A 329 -5.68 30.72 -1.99
N ILE A 330 -6.95 30.80 -2.39
CA ILE A 330 -7.40 30.69 -3.77
C ILE A 330 -8.06 32.01 -4.15
N ASP A 331 -7.41 32.73 -5.04
CA ASP A 331 -7.98 33.95 -5.60
C ASP A 331 -8.98 33.59 -6.71
N ASN A 332 -9.93 34.47 -6.98
CA ASN A 332 -10.94 34.28 -8.05
C ASN A 332 -11.71 32.94 -7.99
N TYR A 333 -11.96 32.40 -6.78
CA TYR A 333 -12.67 31.13 -6.58
C TYR A 333 -14.10 31.18 -7.11
N TRP A 334 -14.80 32.28 -6.80
CA TRP A 334 -16.16 32.53 -7.24
C TRP A 334 -16.20 33.12 -8.64
N LYS A 335 -17.06 32.59 -9.49
CA LYS A 335 -17.37 33.18 -10.80
C LYS A 335 -18.79 33.68 -10.78
N GLN A 336 -18.99 34.89 -11.34
CA GLN A 336 -20.32 35.52 -11.40
C GLN A 336 -20.73 35.73 -12.85
N LYS A 337 -21.97 35.44 -13.15
CA LYS A 337 -22.59 35.72 -14.45
C LYS A 337 -24.04 36.01 -14.23
N ASP A 338 -24.48 37.22 -14.67
CA ASP A 338 -25.83 37.71 -14.47
C ASP A 338 -26.24 37.66 -12.98
N SER A 339 -27.34 37.01 -12.66
CA SER A 339 -27.82 36.82 -11.28
C SER A 339 -27.33 35.52 -10.61
N LEU A 340 -26.30 34.89 -11.15
CA LEU A 340 -25.79 33.61 -10.66
C LEU A 340 -24.35 33.73 -10.20
N ILE A 341 -24.04 32.99 -9.12
CA ILE A 341 -22.67 32.71 -8.64
C ILE A 341 -22.43 31.23 -8.79
N TYR A 342 -21.27 30.87 -9.30
CA TYR A 342 -20.87 29.48 -9.45
C TYR A 342 -19.41 29.28 -9.07
N ASN A 343 -19.12 28.07 -8.57
CA ASN A 343 -17.79 27.60 -8.27
C ASN A 343 -17.65 26.14 -8.65
N LYS A 344 -16.42 25.73 -8.90
CA LYS A 344 -16.07 24.33 -9.12
C LYS A 344 -15.66 23.66 -7.82
N ILE A 345 -16.15 22.45 -7.64
CA ILE A 345 -15.69 21.52 -6.62
C ILE A 345 -14.84 20.46 -7.29
N TYR A 346 -13.70 20.15 -6.67
CA TYR A 346 -12.79 19.12 -7.13
C TYR A 346 -12.61 18.07 -6.04
N ASN A 347 -13.09 16.85 -6.30
CA ASN A 347 -12.88 15.71 -5.43
C ASN A 347 -11.64 14.94 -5.90
N LEU A 348 -10.45 15.41 -5.49
CA LEU A 348 -9.16 14.98 -6.02
C LEU A 348 -8.59 13.73 -5.34
N SER A 349 -9.16 13.35 -4.21
CA SER A 349 -8.60 12.32 -3.29
C SER A 349 -8.37 10.96 -3.94
N TYR A 350 -9.02 10.67 -5.06
CA TYR A 350 -9.01 9.35 -5.70
C TYR A 350 -8.25 9.30 -7.03
N LEU A 351 -7.81 10.44 -7.56
CA LEU A 351 -7.18 10.55 -8.89
C LEU A 351 -5.99 9.64 -9.08
N GLU A 352 -5.10 9.60 -8.09
CA GLU A 352 -3.90 8.78 -8.14
C GLU A 352 -4.19 7.28 -7.92
N THR A 353 -5.35 6.96 -7.35
CA THR A 353 -5.76 5.58 -7.06
C THR A 353 -6.57 4.97 -8.20
N LEU A 354 -7.44 5.76 -8.82
CA LEU A 354 -8.39 5.31 -9.85
C LEU A 354 -7.92 5.73 -11.24
N LYS A 355 -6.93 5.01 -11.79
CA LYS A 355 -6.42 5.25 -13.13
C LYS A 355 -7.06 4.28 -14.14
N LYS A 356 -7.24 4.74 -15.37
CA LYS A 356 -7.57 3.84 -16.48
C LYS A 356 -6.29 3.16 -16.94
N PRO A 357 -6.31 1.86 -17.25
CA PRO A 357 -5.17 1.17 -17.84
C PRO A 357 -4.81 1.80 -19.21
N GLN A 358 -3.54 1.86 -19.51
CA GLN A 358 -3.07 2.36 -20.81
C GLN A 358 -3.51 1.44 -21.95
N VAL A 359 -3.43 0.12 -21.72
CA VAL A 359 -3.90 -0.92 -22.64
C VAL A 359 -5.27 -1.41 -22.19
N ARG A 360 -6.30 -1.23 -23.04
CA ARG A 360 -7.67 -1.63 -22.72
C ARG A 360 -7.96 -3.11 -22.98
N GLN A 361 -7.39 -3.67 -24.06
CA GLN A 361 -7.48 -5.10 -24.36
C GLN A 361 -6.27 -5.79 -23.76
N ARG A 362 -6.45 -6.31 -22.55
CA ARG A 362 -5.40 -6.90 -21.74
C ARG A 362 -5.43 -8.43 -21.81
N THR A 363 -4.25 -9.00 -21.63
CA THR A 363 -4.04 -10.44 -21.45
C THR A 363 -3.71 -10.79 -20.01
N THR A 364 -3.41 -9.77 -19.18
CA THR A 364 -3.08 -9.89 -17.77
C THR A 364 -3.99 -9.01 -16.90
N PRO A 365 -4.27 -9.38 -15.65
CA PRO A 365 -5.02 -8.54 -14.71
C PRO A 365 -4.38 -7.15 -14.53
N TYR A 366 -5.21 -6.13 -14.30
CA TYR A 366 -4.77 -4.76 -14.10
C TYR A 366 -4.46 -4.50 -12.62
N TYR A 367 -3.22 -4.14 -12.30
CA TYR A 367 -2.75 -3.96 -10.94
C TYR A 367 -3.09 -2.59 -10.36
N LEU A 368 -3.82 -2.57 -9.26
CA LEU A 368 -4.21 -1.36 -8.51
C LEU A 368 -3.37 -1.14 -7.24
N GLY A 369 -2.55 -2.11 -6.86
CA GLY A 369 -1.84 -2.11 -5.59
C GLY A 369 -2.66 -2.70 -4.44
N ALA A 370 -2.07 -2.72 -3.25
CA ALA A 370 -2.68 -3.36 -2.09
C ALA A 370 -4.04 -2.75 -1.71
N PRO A 371 -4.97 -3.54 -1.14
CA PRO A 371 -6.26 -3.08 -0.64
C PRO A 371 -6.12 -1.89 0.29
N ARG A 372 -6.93 -0.85 0.09
CA ARG A 372 -6.86 0.41 0.83
C ARG A 372 -8.21 1.09 0.91
N LYS A 373 -8.36 1.96 1.90
CA LYS A 373 -9.53 2.81 2.05
C LYS A 373 -9.12 4.28 2.06
N ILE A 374 -9.84 5.10 1.31
CA ILE A 374 -9.69 6.56 1.30
C ILE A 374 -11.06 7.15 1.62
N THR A 375 -11.13 8.05 2.59
CA THR A 375 -12.33 8.81 2.93
C THR A 375 -12.03 10.28 2.74
N SER A 376 -12.91 11.01 2.11
CA SER A 376 -12.80 12.46 1.91
C SER A 376 -14.07 13.16 2.37
N VAL A 377 -13.90 14.23 3.11
CA VAL A 377 -14.97 15.13 3.52
C VAL A 377 -14.57 16.55 3.15
N LEU A 378 -15.35 17.19 2.28
CA LEU A 378 -15.17 18.57 1.90
C LEU A 378 -16.30 19.40 2.48
N HIS A 379 -15.96 20.47 3.19
CA HIS A 379 -16.88 21.49 3.68
C HIS A 379 -16.64 22.79 2.93
N LEU A 380 -17.64 23.28 2.21
CA LEU A 380 -17.65 24.63 1.66
C LEU A 380 -18.57 25.50 2.49
N ARG A 381 -17.97 26.44 3.24
CA ARG A 381 -18.70 27.45 4.00
C ARG A 381 -18.94 28.67 3.13
N TYR A 382 -20.19 28.86 2.74
CA TYR A 382 -20.61 30.06 2.02
C TYR A 382 -20.53 31.30 2.92
N PRO A 383 -20.26 32.52 2.37
CA PRO A 383 -20.18 33.74 3.16
C PRO A 383 -21.52 34.10 3.80
N ARG A 384 -22.62 33.61 3.26
CA ARG A 384 -24.00 33.74 3.78
C ARG A 384 -24.85 32.55 3.33
N ASN A 385 -26.03 32.37 3.92
CA ASN A 385 -26.95 31.31 3.49
C ASN A 385 -27.38 31.50 2.03
N VAL A 386 -27.37 30.39 1.29
CA VAL A 386 -27.73 30.35 -0.13
C VAL A 386 -28.83 29.32 -0.38
N ILE A 387 -29.53 29.47 -1.50
CA ILE A 387 -30.48 28.48 -1.98
C ILE A 387 -29.69 27.55 -2.92
N LEU A 388 -29.39 26.36 -2.42
CA LEU A 388 -28.72 25.33 -3.18
C LEU A 388 -29.65 24.14 -3.41
N LYS A 389 -29.77 23.68 -4.66
CA LYS A 389 -30.55 22.49 -5.01
C LYS A 389 -29.60 21.33 -5.14
N LEU A 390 -29.74 20.32 -4.29
CA LEU A 390 -28.95 19.12 -4.26
C LEU A 390 -29.84 17.89 -4.32
N ASP A 391 -29.31 16.80 -4.86
CA ASP A 391 -29.80 15.45 -4.57
C ASP A 391 -29.02 14.95 -3.36
N GLU A 392 -29.68 14.88 -2.20
CA GLU A 392 -29.04 14.48 -0.93
C GLU A 392 -29.02 12.95 -0.76
N ASN A 393 -29.52 12.16 -1.72
CA ASN A 393 -29.48 10.71 -1.65
C ASN A 393 -28.03 10.20 -1.83
N PRO A 394 -27.62 9.23 -1.02
CA PRO A 394 -26.29 8.64 -1.20
C PRO A 394 -26.22 7.83 -2.50
N VAL A 395 -25.13 8.01 -3.24
CA VAL A 395 -24.80 7.23 -4.44
C VAL A 395 -23.79 6.16 -4.08
N SER A 396 -24.04 4.92 -4.49
CA SER A 396 -23.11 3.79 -4.29
C SER A 396 -22.81 3.12 -5.61
N ILE A 397 -21.51 3.04 -5.94
CA ILE A 397 -20.96 2.38 -7.13
C ILE A 397 -20.10 1.23 -6.61
N GLU A 398 -20.43 0.00 -6.98
CA GLU A 398 -19.75 -1.18 -6.47
C GLU A 398 -19.54 -2.24 -7.57
N ASN A 399 -18.37 -2.86 -7.55
CA ASN A 399 -18.01 -4.02 -8.37
C ASN A 399 -17.10 -4.96 -7.55
N PRO A 400 -16.64 -6.11 -8.08
CA PRO A 400 -15.77 -7.02 -7.34
C PRO A 400 -14.49 -6.39 -6.80
N THR A 401 -13.94 -5.39 -7.48
CA THR A 401 -12.65 -4.76 -7.16
C THR A 401 -12.74 -3.58 -6.22
N LEU A 402 -13.78 -2.76 -6.34
CA LEU A 402 -13.93 -1.53 -5.56
C LEU A 402 -15.38 -1.28 -5.09
N ARG A 403 -15.50 -0.44 -4.07
CA ARG A 403 -16.72 0.22 -3.67
C ARG A 403 -16.46 1.70 -3.49
N TYR A 404 -17.26 2.53 -4.14
CA TYR A 404 -17.25 3.99 -4.01
C TYR A 404 -18.63 4.45 -3.56
N VAL A 405 -18.65 5.33 -2.57
CA VAL A 405 -19.91 5.93 -2.05
C VAL A 405 -19.68 7.41 -1.89
N TYR A 406 -20.65 8.22 -2.29
CA TYR A 406 -20.65 9.65 -1.98
C TYR A 406 -22.04 10.18 -1.66
N GLN A 407 -22.09 11.31 -0.98
CA GLN A 407 -23.31 12.03 -0.59
C GLN A 407 -23.03 13.52 -0.46
N ASP A 408 -23.98 14.33 -0.92
CA ASP A 408 -24.01 15.77 -0.81
C ASP A 408 -25.05 16.21 0.19
N GLN A 409 -24.72 17.23 1.00
CA GLN A 409 -25.63 17.81 1.97
C GLN A 409 -25.43 19.33 2.05
N TYR A 410 -26.51 20.08 2.34
CA TYR A 410 -26.41 21.50 2.61
C TYR A 410 -27.23 21.85 3.85
N SER A 411 -26.58 22.41 4.86
CA SER A 411 -27.19 22.88 6.09
C SER A 411 -26.43 24.07 6.65
N ASP A 412 -27.16 25.07 7.15
CA ASP A 412 -26.62 26.21 7.91
C ASP A 412 -25.47 26.95 7.20
N GLY A 413 -25.61 27.14 5.88
CA GLY A 413 -24.61 27.85 5.07
C GLY A 413 -23.38 27.00 4.72
N VAL A 414 -23.38 25.72 5.06
CA VAL A 414 -22.30 24.80 4.77
C VAL A 414 -22.75 23.72 3.79
N TYR A 415 -22.12 23.67 2.63
CA TYR A 415 -22.20 22.52 1.75
C TYR A 415 -21.17 21.49 2.19
N THR A 416 -21.58 20.24 2.31
CA THR A 416 -20.73 19.12 2.68
C THR A 416 -20.82 18.04 1.62
N HIS A 417 -19.65 17.67 1.05
CA HIS A 417 -19.49 16.48 0.23
C HIS A 417 -18.73 15.42 1.01
N THR A 418 -19.32 14.25 1.16
CA THR A 418 -18.64 13.10 1.80
C THR A 418 -18.48 11.99 0.79
N SER A 419 -17.28 11.44 0.66
CA SER A 419 -17.00 10.34 -0.25
C SER A 419 -16.04 9.32 0.35
N SER A 420 -16.15 8.08 -0.08
CA SER A 420 -15.31 6.96 0.40
C SER A 420 -15.06 5.97 -0.71
N LEU A 421 -13.78 5.67 -0.94
CA LEU A 421 -13.30 4.61 -1.83
C LEU A 421 -12.72 3.47 -1.01
N SER A 422 -13.17 2.25 -1.27
CA SER A 422 -12.55 1.03 -0.77
C SER A 422 -12.09 0.18 -1.95
N LEU A 423 -10.79 -0.01 -2.10
CA LEU A 423 -10.22 -1.04 -2.97
C LEU A 423 -10.23 -2.36 -2.22
N LYS A 424 -11.04 -3.33 -2.70
CA LYS A 424 -11.23 -4.65 -2.09
C LYS A 424 -10.19 -5.66 -2.58
N GLN A 425 -9.73 -5.50 -3.82
CA GLN A 425 -8.78 -6.37 -4.50
C GLN A 425 -7.56 -5.59 -4.98
N LYS A 426 -6.42 -6.26 -5.05
CA LYS A 426 -5.18 -5.68 -5.58
C LYS A 426 -5.17 -5.57 -7.11
N ASP A 427 -5.94 -6.42 -7.78
CA ASP A 427 -6.03 -6.53 -9.23
C ASP A 427 -7.48 -6.46 -9.70
N VAL A 428 -7.67 -5.94 -10.91
CA VAL A 428 -8.90 -6.12 -11.69
C VAL A 428 -8.72 -7.36 -12.54
N ALA A 429 -9.52 -8.39 -12.31
CA ALA A 429 -9.51 -9.59 -13.14
C ALA A 429 -9.92 -9.27 -14.58
N LEU A 430 -9.46 -10.05 -15.56
CA LEU A 430 -9.77 -9.82 -16.96
C LEU A 430 -11.29 -9.78 -17.23
N GLY A 431 -12.05 -10.69 -16.58
CA GLY A 431 -13.51 -10.73 -16.69
C GLY A 431 -14.23 -9.52 -16.09
N ASP A 432 -13.59 -8.82 -15.14
CA ASP A 432 -14.16 -7.67 -14.41
C ASP A 432 -13.76 -6.32 -15.03
N MET A 433 -12.88 -6.32 -16.04
CA MET A 433 -12.33 -5.10 -16.63
C MET A 433 -13.40 -4.14 -17.13
N ARG A 434 -14.44 -4.65 -17.77
CA ARG A 434 -15.55 -3.83 -18.28
C ARG A 434 -16.28 -3.15 -17.13
N SER A 435 -16.69 -3.89 -16.11
CA SER A 435 -17.42 -3.34 -14.96
C SER A 435 -16.57 -2.34 -14.16
N TYR A 436 -15.26 -2.58 -14.11
CA TYR A 436 -14.31 -1.61 -13.52
C TYR A 436 -14.27 -0.30 -14.31
N LEU A 437 -14.13 -0.35 -15.63
CA LEU A 437 -14.08 0.84 -16.49
C LEU A 437 -15.41 1.62 -16.46
N ASP A 438 -16.55 0.92 -16.49
CA ASP A 438 -17.86 1.55 -16.36
C ASP A 438 -18.01 2.26 -15.00
N SER A 439 -17.54 1.62 -13.91
CA SER A 439 -17.51 2.22 -12.57
C SER A 439 -16.61 3.47 -12.51
N LEU A 440 -15.44 3.43 -13.18
CA LEU A 440 -14.56 4.60 -13.25
C LEU A 440 -15.22 5.77 -13.97
N ASP A 441 -15.97 5.51 -15.04
CA ASP A 441 -16.63 6.57 -15.80
C ASP A 441 -17.78 7.20 -14.99
N GLU A 442 -18.46 6.43 -14.12
CA GLU A 442 -19.42 6.95 -13.17
C GLU A 442 -18.74 7.77 -12.05
N ILE A 443 -17.69 7.24 -11.42
CA ILE A 443 -16.96 7.92 -10.34
C ILE A 443 -16.36 9.25 -10.82
N ARG A 444 -15.93 9.30 -12.08
CA ARG A 444 -15.35 10.52 -12.67
C ARG A 444 -16.34 11.69 -12.73
N LYS A 445 -17.63 11.46 -12.77
CA LYS A 445 -18.65 12.51 -12.72
C LYS A 445 -18.63 13.26 -11.38
N ASP A 446 -18.14 12.60 -10.33
CA ASP A 446 -17.99 13.15 -8.98
C ASP A 446 -16.63 13.86 -8.77
N TRP A 447 -15.68 13.77 -9.71
CA TRP A 447 -14.35 14.38 -9.54
C TRP A 447 -14.34 15.88 -9.75
N GLU A 448 -15.18 16.39 -10.65
CA GLU A 448 -15.31 17.81 -10.95
C GLU A 448 -16.78 18.12 -11.25
N TYR A 449 -17.36 19.03 -10.50
CA TYR A 449 -18.70 19.51 -10.75
C TYR A 449 -18.85 20.97 -10.33
N THR A 450 -19.91 21.62 -10.81
CA THR A 450 -20.17 23.04 -10.57
C THR A 450 -21.36 23.20 -9.65
N LEU A 451 -21.15 23.89 -8.53
CA LEU A 451 -22.23 24.39 -7.71
C LEU A 451 -22.67 25.77 -8.22
N THR A 452 -23.97 25.96 -8.35
CA THR A 452 -24.57 27.23 -8.81
C THR A 452 -25.60 27.69 -7.81
N VAL A 453 -25.50 28.94 -7.41
CA VAL A 453 -26.43 29.58 -6.49
C VAL A 453 -26.89 30.92 -7.08
N ALA A 454 -28.09 31.34 -6.75
CA ALA A 454 -28.53 32.69 -7.10
C ALA A 454 -27.73 33.72 -6.27
N ASN A 455 -27.36 34.83 -6.91
CA ASN A 455 -26.59 35.88 -6.25
C ASN A 455 -27.50 36.65 -5.26
N PRO A 456 -27.22 36.54 -3.95
CA PRO A 456 -28.05 37.19 -2.94
C PRO A 456 -28.08 38.74 -3.02
N ASP A 457 -27.03 39.33 -3.66
CA ASP A 457 -26.89 40.77 -3.78
C ASP A 457 -27.67 41.35 -4.96
N VAL A 458 -28.08 40.50 -5.92
CA VAL A 458 -28.70 40.91 -7.17
C VAL A 458 -30.17 40.47 -7.28
N VAL A 459 -30.53 39.35 -6.63
CA VAL A 459 -31.89 38.78 -6.70
C VAL A 459 -32.82 39.51 -5.70
N PRO A 460 -33.81 40.25 -6.14
CA PRO A 460 -34.77 40.91 -5.24
C PRO A 460 -35.54 39.90 -4.40
N GLY A 461 -35.79 40.22 -3.14
CA GLY A 461 -36.53 39.35 -2.23
C GLY A 461 -35.83 38.07 -1.83
N TYR A 462 -34.50 37.98 -1.97
CA TYR A 462 -33.72 36.76 -1.69
C TYR A 462 -33.87 36.28 -0.24
N SER A 463 -33.85 37.20 0.74
CA SER A 463 -34.07 36.89 2.17
C SER A 463 -35.45 36.29 2.44
N GLU A 464 -36.47 36.78 1.77
CA GLU A 464 -37.87 36.27 1.89
C GLU A 464 -37.98 34.85 1.32
N LEU A 465 -37.27 34.56 0.23
CA LEU A 465 -37.19 33.22 -0.35
C LEU A 465 -36.45 32.23 0.58
N LEU A 466 -35.39 32.67 1.27
CA LEU A 466 -34.71 31.86 2.28
C LEU A 466 -35.62 31.52 3.46
N ASP A 467 -36.34 32.52 3.98
CA ASP A 467 -37.29 32.35 5.09
C ASP A 467 -38.42 31.38 4.71
N LEU A 468 -38.95 31.52 3.50
CA LEU A 468 -39.99 30.62 2.98
C LEU A 468 -39.47 29.18 2.87
N LYS A 469 -38.27 29.00 2.33
CA LYS A 469 -37.63 27.66 2.23
C LYS A 469 -37.41 27.04 3.62
N ALA A 470 -36.95 27.83 4.60
CA ALA A 470 -36.74 27.35 5.97
C ALA A 470 -38.07 26.89 6.61
N ARG A 471 -39.15 27.67 6.44
CA ARG A 471 -40.50 27.29 6.91
C ARG A 471 -41.04 26.04 6.24
N LEU A 472 -40.83 25.86 4.94
CA LEU A 472 -41.24 24.67 4.19
C LEU A 472 -40.49 23.42 4.65
N LYS A 473 -39.18 23.54 4.95
CA LYS A 473 -38.38 22.43 5.50
C LYS A 473 -38.87 21.97 6.87
N VAL A 474 -39.28 22.89 7.75
CA VAL A 474 -39.86 22.57 9.06
C VAL A 474 -41.19 21.85 8.91
N LEU A 475 -42.04 22.28 7.95
CA LEU A 475 -43.34 21.65 7.70
C LEU A 475 -43.23 20.26 7.06
N SER A 476 -42.19 20.02 6.21
CA SER A 476 -41.95 18.71 5.59
C SER A 476 -41.25 17.72 6.53
N GLY A 477 -40.48 18.17 7.52
CA GLY A 477 -39.87 17.34 8.54
C GLY A 477 -40.79 16.82 9.65
N GLY A 478 -42.05 17.27 9.67
CA GLY A 478 -43.05 16.88 10.66
C GLY A 478 -43.95 15.70 10.28
N TYR A 479 -43.71 15.03 9.16
CA TYR A 479 -44.48 13.87 8.69
C TYR A 479 -43.64 12.59 8.57
N HIS A 480 -42.88 12.26 9.60
CA HIS A 480 -42.36 10.91 9.80
C HIS A 480 -42.50 10.55 11.28
N GLU A 481 -43.72 10.11 11.66
CA GLU A 481 -43.97 9.16 12.73
C GLU A 481 -44.43 7.83 12.11
#